data_04f446367a957640b496f3318584e6b6
#
_entry.id   04f446367a957640b496f3318584e6b6
#
_cell.length_a   1.000
_cell.length_b   1.000
_cell.length_c   1.000
_cell.angle_alpha   90.00
_cell.angle_beta   90.00
_cell.angle_gamma   90.00
#
_symmetry.space_group_name_H-M   'P 1'
#
loop_
_entity.id
_entity.type
_entity.pdbx_description
1 polymer ?
#
loop_
_entity_poly.entity_id
_entity_poly.type
_entity_poly.pdbx_seq_one_letter_code
_entity_poly.pdbx_strand_id
1 'polypeptide(L)'
;RRRQILNYCEHLRTAYTSKDIDFLRQVFSDEALIIVGNVVKASKESGKLSADSRVSYALHTKRDYLSRLSKVFAVNKQVDVKFSDFRIMRHPTKDGIYGVSLRQRYHSDRYADDGYLFLLWDFTNVSMPLIHVRTWQPSATVSGSDGVVDISDFNLE
;
A
#
# COMPACT_ATOMS: atom_id res chain seq x y z
N ARG A 1 4.77 -15.74 -14.51
CA ARG A 1 3.91 -14.64 -13.99
C ARG A 1 4.50 -14.00 -12.74
N ARG A 2 5.10 -14.78 -11.86
CA ARG A 2 5.74 -14.23 -10.65
C ARG A 2 6.79 -13.16 -10.97
N ARG A 3 7.62 -13.41 -11.97
CA ARG A 3 8.66 -12.45 -12.41
C ARG A 3 8.06 -11.14 -12.89
N GLN A 4 6.97 -11.18 -13.65
CA GLN A 4 6.27 -10.00 -14.12
C GLN A 4 5.71 -9.18 -12.96
N ILE A 5 5.11 -9.86 -11.97
CA ILE A 5 4.55 -9.20 -10.80
C ILE A 5 5.65 -8.51 -10.00
N LEU A 6 6.77 -9.19 -9.76
CA LEU A 6 7.90 -8.61 -9.05
C LEU A 6 8.51 -7.43 -9.80
N ASN A 7 8.59 -7.51 -11.14
CA ASN A 7 9.07 -6.40 -11.95
C ASN A 7 8.16 -5.17 -11.83
N TYR A 8 6.85 -5.35 -11.85
CA TYR A 8 5.92 -4.23 -11.70
C TYR A 8 5.92 -3.67 -10.28
N CYS A 9 6.11 -4.51 -9.26
CA CYS A 9 6.33 -4.02 -7.91
C CYS A 9 7.60 -3.17 -7.82
N GLU A 10 8.66 -3.56 -8.51
CA GLU A 10 9.89 -2.78 -8.58
C GLU A 10 9.70 -1.46 -9.34
N HIS A 11 8.94 -1.47 -10.43
CA HIS A 11 8.57 -0.25 -11.14
C HIS A 11 7.76 0.69 -10.25
N LEU A 12 6.84 0.12 -9.47
CA LEU A 12 6.05 0.90 -8.52
C LEU A 12 6.97 1.55 -7.46
N ARG A 13 7.88 0.77 -6.88
CA ARG A 13 8.85 1.28 -5.90
C ARG A 13 9.68 2.42 -6.50
N THR A 14 10.19 2.23 -7.69
CA THR A 14 10.97 3.24 -8.41
C THR A 14 10.16 4.51 -8.65
N ALA A 15 8.88 4.37 -8.97
CA ALA A 15 8.00 5.53 -9.18
C ALA A 15 7.87 6.38 -7.92
N TYR A 16 7.78 5.77 -6.75
CA TYR A 16 7.79 6.52 -5.49
C TYR A 16 9.13 7.20 -5.23
N THR A 17 10.22 6.47 -5.42
CA THR A 17 11.57 6.99 -5.18
C THR A 17 11.94 8.12 -6.15
N SER A 18 11.51 8.02 -7.40
CA SER A 18 11.76 9.04 -8.43
C SER A 18 10.66 10.11 -8.50
N LYS A 19 9.63 10.00 -7.67
CA LYS A 19 8.48 10.93 -7.65
C LYS A 19 7.72 10.97 -8.97
N ASP A 20 7.55 9.81 -9.60
CA ASP A 20 6.90 9.68 -10.91
C ASP A 20 5.38 9.58 -10.75
N ILE A 21 4.73 10.72 -10.61
CA ILE A 21 3.28 10.81 -10.46
C ILE A 21 2.56 10.30 -11.71
N ASP A 22 3.13 10.49 -12.87
CA ASP A 22 2.49 10.05 -14.12
C ASP A 22 2.39 8.53 -14.19
N PHE A 23 3.44 7.82 -13.79
CA PHE A 23 3.38 6.37 -13.68
C PHE A 23 2.33 5.92 -12.68
N LEU A 24 2.28 6.57 -11.51
CA LEU A 24 1.32 6.23 -10.47
C LEU A 24 -0.12 6.49 -10.93
N ARG A 25 -0.32 7.56 -11.70
CA ARG A 25 -1.64 7.85 -12.28
C ARG A 25 -2.07 6.77 -13.27
N GLN A 26 -1.14 6.20 -14.00
CA GLN A 26 -1.44 5.13 -14.96
C GLN A 26 -1.66 3.78 -14.30
N VAL A 27 -0.89 3.45 -13.27
CA VAL A 27 -0.90 2.11 -12.68
C VAL A 27 -2.10 1.89 -11.76
N PHE A 28 -2.63 2.92 -11.11
CA PHE A 28 -3.84 2.79 -10.32
C PHE A 28 -5.07 2.86 -11.22
N SER A 29 -6.00 1.92 -11.05
CA SER A 29 -7.27 1.99 -11.77
C SER A 29 -8.08 3.21 -11.30
N ASP A 30 -8.95 3.72 -12.14
CA ASP A 30 -9.71 4.94 -11.85
C ASP A 30 -10.59 4.79 -10.59
N GLU A 31 -11.05 3.57 -10.32
CA GLU A 31 -11.87 3.25 -9.16
C GLU A 31 -11.08 2.54 -8.06
N ALA A 32 -9.75 2.69 -8.04
CA ALA A 32 -8.91 2.02 -7.07
C ALA A 32 -9.33 2.36 -5.64
N LEU A 33 -9.38 1.34 -4.81
CA LEU A 33 -9.63 1.48 -3.38
C LEU A 33 -8.29 1.61 -2.66
N ILE A 34 -8.08 2.74 -2.00
CA ILE A 34 -6.84 3.02 -1.28
C ILE A 34 -7.17 3.21 0.19
N ILE A 35 -6.61 2.34 1.03
CA ILE A 35 -6.89 2.31 2.46
C ILE A 35 -5.57 2.55 3.19
N VAL A 36 -5.56 3.53 4.08
CA VAL A 36 -4.39 3.86 4.88
C VAL A 36 -4.72 3.70 6.35
N GLY A 37 -3.97 2.85 7.04
CA GLY A 37 -4.08 2.67 8.48
C GLY A 37 -3.26 3.71 9.22
N ASN A 38 -3.88 4.39 10.17
CA ASN A 38 -3.22 5.35 11.05
C ASN A 38 -3.32 4.88 12.49
N VAL A 39 -2.21 4.99 13.22
CA VAL A 39 -2.21 4.69 14.65
C VAL A 39 -2.85 5.86 15.40
N VAL A 40 -3.97 5.59 16.05
CA VAL A 40 -4.62 6.56 16.93
C VAL A 40 -4.23 6.21 18.36
N LYS A 41 -3.47 7.08 19.02
CA LYS A 41 -3.13 6.92 20.42
C LYS A 41 -4.38 7.15 21.25
N ALA A 42 -4.64 6.25 22.22
CA ALA A 42 -5.73 6.44 23.17
C ALA A 42 -5.58 7.81 23.85
N SER A 43 -6.69 8.54 23.98
CA SER A 43 -6.67 9.86 24.60
C SER A 43 -6.18 9.77 26.03
N LYS A 44 -5.41 10.77 26.48
CA LYS A 44 -4.90 10.87 27.83
C LYS A 44 -6.01 10.99 28.90
N GLU A 45 -7.25 11.16 28.48
CA GLU A 45 -8.39 11.36 29.36
C GLU A 45 -8.78 10.11 30.14
N SER A 46 -8.38 8.94 29.72
CA SER A 46 -8.69 7.71 30.42
C SER A 46 -7.73 7.38 31.57
N GLY A 47 -6.65 8.16 31.76
CA GLY A 47 -5.66 7.91 32.81
C GLY A 47 -4.97 6.55 32.74
N LYS A 48 -5.29 5.79 31.75
CA LYS A 48 -4.66 4.50 31.50
C LYS A 48 -3.74 4.66 30.29
N LEU A 49 -2.46 4.50 30.53
CA LEU A 49 -1.52 4.15 29.48
C LEU A 49 -1.95 2.79 28.95
N SER A 50 -3.02 2.75 28.19
CA SER A 50 -3.35 1.52 27.52
C SER A 50 -2.36 1.32 26.40
N ALA A 51 -1.74 0.16 26.38
CA ALA A 51 -0.92 -0.32 25.28
C ALA A 51 -1.76 -0.53 23.99
N ASP A 52 -3.05 -0.24 24.04
CA ASP A 52 -3.98 -0.44 22.94
C ASP A 52 -3.99 0.77 22.01
N SER A 53 -2.97 0.85 21.15
CA SER A 53 -3.04 1.70 20.00
C SER A 53 -4.09 1.13 19.06
N ARG A 54 -5.14 1.91 18.79
CA ARG A 54 -6.15 1.56 17.80
C ARG A 54 -5.67 2.01 16.43
N VAL A 55 -5.95 1.19 15.42
CA VAL A 55 -5.74 1.56 14.03
C VAL A 55 -7.04 2.15 13.50
N SER A 56 -6.96 3.37 13.01
CA SER A 56 -8.03 3.99 12.25
C SER A 56 -7.68 3.87 10.77
N TYR A 57 -8.63 3.41 9.95
CA TYR A 57 -8.42 3.27 8.52
C TYR A 57 -9.14 4.39 7.78
N ALA A 58 -8.39 5.10 6.92
CA ALA A 58 -8.94 6.12 6.05
C ALA A 58 -9.03 5.59 4.62
N LEU A 59 -10.17 5.83 3.99
CA LEU A 59 -10.42 5.47 2.60
C LEU A 59 -10.12 6.67 1.72
N HIS A 60 -9.34 6.48 0.67
CA HIS A 60 -9.00 7.52 -0.28
C HIS A 60 -9.36 7.08 -1.69
N THR A 61 -9.86 8.02 -2.49
CA THR A 61 -9.96 7.82 -3.93
C THR A 61 -8.57 7.94 -4.57
N LYS A 62 -8.40 7.43 -5.78
CA LYS A 62 -7.19 7.62 -6.56
C LYS A 62 -6.82 9.10 -6.66
N ARG A 63 -7.77 9.95 -6.98
CA ARG A 63 -7.56 11.39 -7.13
C ARG A 63 -7.06 12.03 -5.84
N ASP A 64 -7.70 11.74 -4.72
CA ASP A 64 -7.31 12.28 -3.42
C ASP A 64 -5.92 11.78 -3.01
N TYR A 65 -5.67 10.49 -3.17
CA TYR A 65 -4.38 9.89 -2.84
C TYR A 65 -3.24 10.53 -3.64
N LEU A 66 -3.39 10.64 -4.96
CA LEU A 66 -2.35 11.21 -5.82
C LEU A 66 -2.16 12.71 -5.55
N SER A 67 -3.21 13.43 -5.23
CA SER A 67 -3.12 14.84 -4.83
C SER A 67 -2.28 15.01 -3.56
N ARG A 68 -2.53 14.19 -2.54
CA ARG A 68 -1.76 14.20 -1.30
C ARG A 68 -0.30 13.80 -1.54
N LEU A 69 -0.09 12.77 -2.36
CA LEU A 69 1.25 12.29 -2.68
C LEU A 69 2.06 13.33 -3.45
N SER A 70 1.43 14.06 -4.36
CA SER A 70 2.08 15.15 -5.09
C SER A 70 2.61 16.22 -4.14
N LYS A 71 1.87 16.53 -3.09
CA LYS A 71 2.32 17.49 -2.07
C LYS A 71 3.51 16.96 -1.28
N VAL A 72 3.47 15.68 -0.92
CA VAL A 72 4.59 15.02 -0.24
C VAL A 72 5.84 15.07 -1.11
N PHE A 73 5.72 14.76 -2.40
CA PHE A 73 6.83 14.80 -3.34
C PHE A 73 7.41 16.21 -3.52
N ALA A 74 6.55 17.22 -3.47
CA ALA A 74 6.98 18.61 -3.64
C ALA A 74 7.80 19.14 -2.46
N VAL A 75 7.51 18.66 -1.23
CA VAL A 75 8.16 19.20 -0.01
C VAL A 75 9.33 18.36 0.47
N ASN A 76 9.57 17.18 -0.11
CA ASN A 76 10.68 16.31 0.25
C ASN A 76 11.70 16.24 -0.90
N LYS A 77 12.97 16.44 -0.59
CA LYS A 77 14.05 16.30 -1.58
C LYS A 77 14.27 14.85 -1.94
N GLN A 78 14.26 13.99 -0.92
CA GLN A 78 14.47 12.56 -1.08
C GLN A 78 13.30 11.76 -0.55
N VAL A 79 12.92 10.74 -1.30
CA VAL A 79 11.99 9.72 -0.90
C VAL A 79 12.64 8.36 -1.18
N ASP A 80 12.79 7.54 -0.16
CA ASP A 80 13.31 6.19 -0.27
C ASP A 80 12.23 5.19 0.12
N VAL A 81 12.03 4.21 -0.73
CA VAL A 81 11.06 3.13 -0.48
C VAL A 81 11.76 1.80 -0.69
N LYS A 82 11.63 0.91 0.29
CA LYS A 82 12.16 -0.45 0.21
C LYS A 82 11.03 -1.44 0.37
N PHE A 83 10.98 -2.41 -0.53
CA PHE A 83 10.03 -3.51 -0.51
C PHE A 83 10.75 -4.80 -0.15
N SER A 84 10.16 -5.60 0.73
CA SER A 84 10.69 -6.90 1.13
C SER A 84 9.55 -7.84 1.52
N ASP A 85 9.88 -9.12 1.74
CA ASP A 85 8.96 -10.14 2.26
C ASP A 85 7.70 -10.28 1.40
N PHE A 86 7.92 -10.46 0.10
CA PHE A 86 6.84 -10.59 -0.89
C PHE A 86 6.08 -11.89 -0.72
N ARG A 87 4.76 -11.78 -0.72
CA ARG A 87 3.84 -12.91 -0.71
C ARG A 87 2.83 -12.72 -1.82
N ILE A 88 2.85 -13.59 -2.81
CA ILE A 88 2.00 -13.49 -3.99
C ILE A 88 0.93 -14.58 -3.94
N MET A 89 -0.33 -14.20 -4.08
CA MET A 89 -1.46 -15.11 -4.10
C MET A 89 -2.32 -14.85 -5.34
N ARG A 90 -2.56 -15.91 -6.09
CA ARG A 90 -3.45 -15.88 -7.24
C ARG A 90 -4.90 -15.84 -6.77
N HIS A 91 -5.75 -15.06 -7.47
CA HIS A 91 -7.18 -15.07 -7.21
C HIS A 91 -7.76 -16.47 -7.52
N PRO A 92 -8.62 -17.02 -6.64
CA PRO A 92 -9.12 -18.40 -6.82
C PRO A 92 -9.91 -18.64 -8.10
N THR A 93 -10.64 -17.63 -8.59
CA THR A 93 -11.57 -17.79 -9.71
C THR A 93 -11.36 -16.83 -10.86
N LYS A 94 -10.68 -15.70 -10.65
CA LYS A 94 -10.46 -14.70 -11.68
C LYS A 94 -9.04 -14.78 -12.21
N ASP A 95 -8.89 -15.10 -13.50
CA ASP A 95 -7.59 -15.15 -14.14
C ASP A 95 -6.96 -13.75 -14.23
N GLY A 96 -5.65 -13.69 -14.05
CA GLY A 96 -4.91 -12.46 -14.15
C GLY A 96 -4.94 -11.55 -12.93
N ILE A 97 -5.69 -11.90 -11.90
CA ILE A 97 -5.79 -11.14 -10.66
C ILE A 97 -4.91 -11.78 -9.58
N TYR A 98 -4.05 -10.96 -8.96
CA TYR A 98 -3.09 -11.40 -7.96
C TYR A 98 -3.06 -10.45 -6.78
N GLY A 99 -3.07 -11.01 -5.57
CA GLY A 99 -2.79 -10.26 -4.36
C GLY A 99 -1.31 -10.34 -4.01
N VAL A 100 -0.70 -9.22 -3.70
CA VAL A 100 0.68 -9.14 -3.28
C VAL A 100 0.75 -8.45 -1.93
N SER A 101 1.17 -9.20 -0.91
CA SER A 101 1.46 -8.64 0.41
C SER A 101 2.98 -8.48 0.52
N LEU A 102 3.41 -7.38 1.10
CA LEU A 102 4.84 -7.10 1.26
C LEU A 102 5.07 -6.17 2.42
N ARG A 103 6.31 -6.10 2.87
CA ARG A 103 6.74 -5.12 3.84
C ARG A 103 7.30 -3.91 3.12
N GLN A 104 6.84 -2.72 3.50
CA GLN A 104 7.33 -1.46 2.97
C GLN A 104 7.99 -0.66 4.06
N ARG A 105 9.22 -0.22 3.81
CA ARG A 105 9.89 0.79 4.62
C ARG A 105 9.96 2.06 3.80
N TYR A 106 9.42 3.13 4.37
CA TYR A 106 9.38 4.44 3.74
C TYR A 106 10.23 5.42 4.53
N HIS A 107 11.03 6.19 3.83
CA HIS A 107 11.86 7.23 4.44
C HIS A 107 11.89 8.45 3.53
N SER A 108 11.64 9.61 4.11
CA SER A 108 11.78 10.90 3.42
C SER A 108 12.48 11.88 4.33
N ASP A 109 12.70 13.11 3.86
CA ASP A 109 13.37 14.15 4.66
C ASP A 109 12.66 14.41 5.99
N ARG A 110 11.35 14.22 6.03
CA ARG A 110 10.52 14.62 7.17
C ARG A 110 9.84 13.47 7.90
N TYR A 111 9.87 12.28 7.33
CA TYR A 111 9.03 11.21 7.84
C TYR A 111 9.64 9.84 7.51
N ALA A 112 9.46 8.91 8.43
CA ALA A 112 9.84 7.52 8.21
C ALA A 112 8.77 6.61 8.80
N ASP A 113 8.45 5.54 8.09
CA ASP A 113 7.55 4.52 8.59
C ASP A 113 7.96 3.13 8.11
N ASP A 114 7.34 2.13 8.72
CA ASP A 114 7.51 0.71 8.40
C ASP A 114 6.15 0.04 8.56
N GLY A 115 5.75 -0.70 7.58
CA GLY A 115 4.46 -1.37 7.63
C GLY A 115 4.28 -2.40 6.53
N TYR A 116 3.04 -2.85 6.42
CA TYR A 116 2.64 -3.87 5.47
C TYR A 116 1.76 -3.27 4.40
N LEU A 117 2.12 -3.56 3.16
CA LEU A 117 1.40 -3.11 1.97
C LEU A 117 0.72 -4.32 1.35
N PHE A 118 -0.54 -4.17 0.99
CA PHE A 118 -1.23 -5.11 0.14
C PHE A 118 -1.62 -4.43 -1.15
N LEU A 119 -1.36 -5.10 -2.28
CA LEU A 119 -1.69 -4.62 -3.61
C LEU A 119 -2.51 -5.68 -4.33
N LEU A 120 -3.65 -5.29 -4.88
CA LEU A 120 -4.42 -6.15 -5.78
C LEU A 120 -4.09 -5.76 -7.21
N TRP A 121 -3.35 -6.61 -7.88
CA TRP A 121 -2.91 -6.41 -9.25
C TRP A 121 -3.84 -7.09 -10.24
N ASP A 122 -4.09 -6.39 -11.33
CA ASP A 122 -4.84 -6.89 -12.48
C ASP A 122 -3.92 -6.94 -13.70
N PHE A 123 -3.59 -8.16 -14.13
CA PHE A 123 -2.75 -8.43 -15.30
C PHE A 123 -3.55 -8.94 -16.49
N THR A 124 -4.86 -8.73 -16.52
CA THR A 124 -5.67 -9.15 -17.67
C THR A 124 -5.23 -8.47 -18.96
N ASN A 125 -4.75 -7.23 -18.86
CA ASN A 125 -4.01 -6.57 -19.92
C ASN A 125 -2.53 -6.48 -19.52
N VAL A 126 -1.70 -7.39 -20.03
CA VAL A 126 -0.28 -7.46 -19.66
C VAL A 126 0.53 -6.23 -20.09
N SER A 127 0.02 -5.46 -21.05
CA SER A 127 0.66 -4.22 -21.50
C SER A 127 0.38 -3.05 -20.56
N MET A 128 -0.71 -3.12 -19.79
CA MET A 128 -1.13 -2.09 -18.84
C MET A 128 -1.71 -2.72 -17.58
N PRO A 129 -0.87 -3.32 -16.73
CA PRO A 129 -1.36 -3.84 -15.46
C PRO A 129 -1.88 -2.71 -14.58
N LEU A 130 -2.92 -3.00 -13.83
CA LEU A 130 -3.58 -2.02 -12.96
C LEU A 130 -3.58 -2.50 -11.51
N ILE A 131 -3.52 -1.56 -10.58
CA ILE A 131 -3.74 -1.80 -9.16
C ILE A 131 -5.17 -1.37 -8.83
N HIS A 132 -5.98 -2.30 -8.35
CA HIS A 132 -7.36 -2.03 -7.94
C HIS A 132 -7.51 -1.74 -6.46
N VAL A 133 -6.60 -2.28 -5.64
CA VAL A 133 -6.64 -2.08 -4.18
C VAL A 133 -5.21 -1.86 -3.69
N ARG A 134 -5.05 -0.87 -2.81
CA ARG A 134 -3.83 -0.65 -2.06
C ARG A 134 -4.18 -0.44 -0.60
N THR A 135 -3.64 -1.26 0.29
CA THR A 135 -3.82 -1.05 1.73
C THR A 135 -2.47 -0.89 2.41
N TRP A 136 -2.44 -0.01 3.39
CA TRP A 136 -1.26 0.21 4.24
C TRP A 136 -1.63 -0.02 5.69
N GLN A 137 -0.83 -0.86 6.37
CA GLN A 137 -0.98 -1.15 7.78
C GLN A 137 0.35 -0.87 8.51
N PRO A 138 0.36 0.03 9.52
CA PRO A 138 1.58 0.23 10.30
C PRO A 138 2.02 -1.06 10.99
N SER A 139 3.32 -1.34 10.99
CA SER A 139 3.89 -2.58 11.55
C SER A 139 3.59 -2.72 13.04
N ALA A 140 3.53 -1.61 13.76
CA ALA A 140 3.24 -1.62 15.21
C ALA A 140 1.87 -2.20 15.57
N THR A 141 0.96 -2.31 14.60
CA THR A 141 -0.42 -2.79 14.81
C THR A 141 -0.63 -4.22 14.34
N VAL A 142 0.40 -4.85 13.77
CA VAL A 142 0.34 -6.21 13.25
C VAL A 142 1.27 -7.08 14.07
N SER A 143 0.77 -8.19 14.57
CA SER A 143 1.53 -9.16 15.36
C SER A 143 1.98 -10.30 14.46
N GLY A 144 3.25 -10.30 14.05
CA GLY A 144 3.80 -11.31 13.15
C GLY A 144 3.11 -11.29 11.78
N SER A 145 2.72 -12.48 11.28
CA SER A 145 1.93 -12.59 10.05
C SER A 145 0.43 -12.48 10.27
N ASP A 146 0.00 -12.44 11.56
CA ASP A 146 -1.42 -12.35 11.91
C ASP A 146 -1.91 -10.91 11.73
N GLY A 147 -3.07 -10.77 11.10
CA GLY A 147 -3.69 -9.47 10.87
C GLY A 147 -3.19 -8.72 9.64
N VAL A 148 -2.24 -9.28 8.89
CA VAL A 148 -1.83 -8.71 7.59
C VAL A 148 -2.95 -8.93 6.58
N VAL A 149 -3.37 -7.85 5.94
CA VAL A 149 -4.40 -7.90 4.90
C VAL A 149 -3.91 -8.72 3.71
N ASP A 150 -4.73 -9.60 3.21
CA ASP A 150 -4.45 -10.38 2.01
C ASP A 150 -5.69 -10.43 1.09
N ILE A 151 -5.57 -11.19 0.01
CA ILE A 151 -6.61 -11.26 -1.03
C ILE A 151 -7.96 -11.79 -0.49
N SER A 152 -7.93 -12.60 0.57
CA SER A 152 -9.15 -13.16 1.15
C SER A 152 -10.00 -12.12 1.88
N ASP A 153 -9.42 -10.98 2.22
CA ASP A 153 -10.14 -9.88 2.89
C ASP A 153 -11.00 -9.06 1.92
N PHE A 154 -10.89 -9.32 0.63
CA PHE A 154 -11.62 -8.58 -0.40
C PHE A 154 -12.57 -9.50 -1.16
N ASN A 155 -13.84 -9.12 -1.17
CA ASN A 155 -14.84 -9.83 -1.95
C ASN A 155 -14.82 -9.29 -3.39
N LEU A 156 -14.22 -10.08 -4.27
CA LEU A 156 -14.02 -9.73 -5.67
C LEU A 156 -15.04 -10.46 -6.55
N GLU A 157 -16.27 -10.12 -6.40
CA GLU A 157 -17.30 -10.64 -7.30
C GLU A 157 -17.27 -9.98 -8.66
#